data_1868ad518ad85c747bab867fd56ac6a2
#
_entry.id   1868ad518ad85c747bab867fd56ac6a2
#
_cell.length_a   1.000
_cell.length_b   1.000
_cell.length_c   1.000
_cell.angle_alpha   90.00
_cell.angle_beta   90.00
_cell.angle_gamma   90.00
#
_symmetry.space_group_name_H-M   'P 1'
#
loop_
_entity.id
_entity.type
_entity.pdbx_description
1 polymer ?
#
loop_
_entity_poly.entity_id
_entity_poly.type
_entity_poly.pdbx_seq_one_letter_code
_entity_poly.pdbx_strand_id
1 'polypeptide(L)'
;MEILIKVLQFFMSLTLLVAVHEFGHFIMARIFGIRVDKFYIFFDAGFSLWKRKWGDTEYGLGWLPLGGYCKIAGMVDESMDKEQLASEPQSWEYRAKPAWQRFFVLIAGVTMNVILAFFIYCGISFSYGSQYVSNEDMIYGYEFSQSAEQLGFRDGDRIVTIGGEKIENISSIMPKILLAKENCEVEVIRNGAPQRFILNDEILNIMRKENIFEKENIYTPLIPFVVDSLYLESATLSGLQKGDRIVGLQGESLPYFNHYTERLSKLANTTAELQVLRGEELLTLSVPVNEEGKLGVMNKNFFKVHTEKYNFFQAIPAGARLTAKTIKSYWDQLVLIVKPDTGFYKQVGGFIAIGNIFPSEWDWHQFWSMTAFLSIILAVMNIIPIPGLDGGHMIFTFWEMVTGRKVSEKVLEVAQYVGMALILALVLFANGNDIYKLFK
;
A
#
# COMPACT_ATOMS: atom_id res chain seq x y z
N MET A 1 20.79 -6.73 16.59
CA MET A 1 19.47 -6.94 17.19
C MET A 1 18.35 -6.55 16.22
N GLU A 2 18.41 -5.37 15.64
CA GLU A 2 17.39 -4.81 14.73
C GLU A 2 17.04 -5.69 13.52
N ILE A 3 18.06 -6.19 12.81
CA ILE A 3 17.86 -7.10 11.65
C ILE A 3 17.14 -8.39 12.09
N LEU A 4 17.50 -8.94 13.25
CA LEU A 4 16.86 -10.15 13.76
C LEU A 4 15.36 -9.93 14.04
N ILE A 5 15.00 -8.76 14.58
CA ILE A 5 13.60 -8.39 14.85
C ILE A 5 12.81 -8.28 13.53
N LYS A 6 13.36 -7.63 12.51
CA LYS A 6 12.74 -7.54 11.18
C LYS A 6 12.52 -8.92 10.55
N VAL A 7 13.56 -9.76 10.57
CA VAL A 7 13.50 -11.12 10.02
C VAL A 7 12.46 -11.97 10.75
N LEU A 8 12.41 -11.89 12.08
CA LEU A 8 11.43 -12.63 12.88
C LEU A 8 10.00 -12.18 12.55
N GLN A 9 9.74 -10.88 12.51
CA GLN A 9 8.42 -10.33 12.13
C GLN A 9 8.01 -10.76 10.72
N PHE A 10 8.94 -10.69 9.75
CA PHE A 10 8.69 -11.11 8.38
C PHE A 10 8.28 -12.58 8.31
N PHE A 11 9.04 -13.49 8.94
CA PHE A 11 8.71 -14.92 8.92
C PHE A 11 7.43 -15.25 9.69
N MET A 12 7.15 -14.57 10.80
CA MET A 12 5.89 -14.73 11.52
C MET A 12 4.69 -14.32 10.65
N SER A 13 4.80 -13.16 9.98
CA SER A 13 3.78 -12.69 9.06
C SER A 13 3.60 -13.67 7.89
N LEU A 14 4.68 -14.03 7.19
CA LEU A 14 4.65 -14.96 6.07
C LEU A 14 4.03 -16.31 6.45
N THR A 15 4.41 -16.87 7.61
CA THR A 15 3.83 -18.11 8.12
C THR A 15 2.32 -18.04 8.27
N LEU A 16 1.83 -16.94 8.87
CA LEU A 16 0.39 -16.73 9.06
C LEU A 16 -0.34 -16.61 7.72
N LEU A 17 0.22 -15.81 6.79
CA LEU A 17 -0.39 -15.54 5.48
C LEU A 17 -0.51 -16.81 4.66
N VAL A 18 0.57 -17.58 4.57
CA VAL A 18 0.60 -18.84 3.83
C VAL A 18 -0.32 -19.87 4.47
N ALA A 19 -0.27 -20.04 5.81
CA ALA A 19 -1.13 -20.99 6.49
C ALA A 19 -2.63 -20.70 6.27
N VAL A 20 -3.03 -19.42 6.30
CA VAL A 20 -4.42 -19.01 6.06
C VAL A 20 -4.81 -19.19 4.59
N HIS A 21 -3.90 -18.92 3.65
CA HIS A 21 -4.11 -19.14 2.23
C HIS A 21 -4.37 -20.61 1.93
N GLU A 22 -3.45 -21.49 2.33
CA GLU A 22 -3.57 -22.93 2.16
C GLU A 22 -4.80 -23.52 2.87
N PHE A 23 -5.14 -22.95 4.03
CA PHE A 23 -6.36 -23.32 4.74
C PHE A 23 -7.62 -22.99 3.96
N GLY A 24 -7.62 -21.95 3.15
CA GLY A 24 -8.71 -21.63 2.22
C GLY A 24 -8.96 -22.78 1.23
N HIS A 25 -7.90 -23.23 0.55
CA HIS A 25 -7.98 -24.37 -0.38
C HIS A 25 -8.42 -25.65 0.33
N PHE A 26 -7.83 -25.92 1.49
CA PHE A 26 -8.13 -27.08 2.31
C PHE A 26 -9.61 -27.16 2.70
N ILE A 27 -10.14 -26.08 3.28
CA ILE A 27 -11.55 -26.10 3.77
C ILE A 27 -12.54 -26.26 2.64
N MET A 28 -12.31 -25.59 1.50
CA MET A 28 -13.20 -25.67 0.36
C MET A 28 -13.12 -27.05 -0.34
N ALA A 29 -11.93 -27.63 -0.43
CA ALA A 29 -11.77 -29.00 -0.91
C ALA A 29 -12.56 -29.99 -0.04
N ARG A 30 -12.45 -29.87 1.28
CA ARG A 30 -13.19 -30.73 2.23
C ARG A 30 -14.71 -30.55 2.15
N ILE A 31 -15.20 -29.33 1.98
CA ILE A 31 -16.63 -29.03 1.79
C ILE A 31 -17.18 -29.74 0.55
N PHE A 32 -16.44 -29.79 -0.55
CA PHE A 32 -16.85 -30.48 -1.77
C PHE A 32 -16.50 -31.97 -1.80
N GLY A 33 -16.07 -32.54 -0.67
CA GLY A 33 -15.72 -33.96 -0.57
C GLY A 33 -14.52 -34.33 -1.45
N ILE A 34 -13.57 -33.41 -1.62
CA ILE A 34 -12.30 -33.66 -2.27
C ILE A 34 -11.28 -34.06 -1.20
N ARG A 35 -10.53 -35.14 -1.46
CA ARG A 35 -9.49 -35.58 -0.54
C ARG A 35 -8.29 -34.66 -0.60
N VAL A 36 -7.78 -34.31 0.58
CA VAL A 36 -6.51 -33.61 0.73
C VAL A 36 -5.51 -34.59 1.30
N ASP A 37 -4.43 -34.83 0.57
CA ASP A 37 -3.40 -35.81 0.93
C ASP A 37 -2.43 -35.22 1.93
N LYS A 38 -1.99 -33.94 1.73
CA LYS A 38 -1.08 -33.25 2.63
C LYS A 38 -1.51 -31.81 2.86
N PHE A 39 -1.30 -31.34 4.08
CA PHE A 39 -1.41 -29.93 4.46
C PHE A 39 -0.17 -29.55 5.25
N TYR A 40 0.69 -28.74 4.66
CA TYR A 40 1.99 -28.40 5.21
C TYR A 40 2.16 -26.88 5.34
N ILE A 41 2.60 -26.46 6.52
CA ILE A 41 3.16 -25.14 6.73
C ILE A 41 4.65 -25.27 6.47
N PHE A 42 5.18 -24.53 5.52
CA PHE A 42 6.53 -24.63 4.97
C PHE A 42 6.79 -25.90 4.14
N PHE A 43 7.75 -25.79 3.23
CA PHE A 43 8.17 -26.93 2.41
C PHE A 43 9.01 -27.93 3.20
N ASP A 44 8.73 -29.20 2.97
CA ASP A 44 9.41 -30.33 3.60
C ASP A 44 10.49 -30.97 2.68
N ALA A 45 11.26 -30.16 1.97
CA ALA A 45 12.29 -30.62 1.05
C ALA A 45 13.25 -31.61 1.72
N GLY A 46 13.03 -32.89 1.49
CA GLY A 46 13.80 -34.01 2.04
C GLY A 46 13.37 -34.50 3.43
N PHE A 47 12.94 -33.63 4.34
CA PHE A 47 12.44 -34.01 5.66
C PHE A 47 11.47 -33.00 6.24
N SER A 48 10.62 -33.46 7.18
CA SER A 48 9.68 -32.62 7.93
C SER A 48 10.16 -32.44 9.36
N LEU A 49 10.01 -31.24 9.93
CA LEU A 49 10.27 -31.00 11.38
C LEU A 49 9.24 -31.72 12.26
N TRP A 50 8.01 -31.78 11.79
CA TRP A 50 6.92 -32.48 12.43
C TRP A 50 5.91 -32.94 11.39
N LYS A 51 5.34 -34.16 11.57
CA LYS A 51 4.21 -34.64 10.76
C LYS A 51 3.32 -35.58 11.54
N ARG A 52 2.05 -35.53 11.24
CA ARG A 52 1.03 -36.42 11.81
C ARG A 52 -0.08 -36.65 10.81
N LYS A 53 -0.44 -37.91 10.62
CA LYS A 53 -1.59 -38.28 9.79
C LYS A 53 -2.86 -38.27 10.64
N TRP A 54 -3.91 -37.58 10.15
CA TRP A 54 -5.23 -37.58 10.75
C TRP A 54 -6.29 -37.77 9.64
N GLY A 55 -6.99 -38.92 9.70
CA GLY A 55 -7.85 -39.35 8.60
C GLY A 55 -7.02 -39.61 7.33
N ASP A 56 -7.47 -39.02 6.21
CA ASP A 56 -6.80 -39.14 4.92
C ASP A 56 -5.68 -38.12 4.71
N THR A 57 -5.58 -37.11 5.59
CA THR A 57 -4.65 -35.99 5.44
C THR A 57 -3.42 -36.16 6.35
N GLU A 58 -2.24 -35.97 5.79
CA GLU A 58 -1.00 -35.78 6.54
C GLU A 58 -0.78 -34.30 6.79
N TYR A 59 -0.77 -33.89 8.06
CA TYR A 59 -0.45 -32.54 8.51
C TYR A 59 1.03 -32.48 8.87
N GLY A 60 1.71 -31.42 8.43
CA GLY A 60 3.14 -31.31 8.70
C GLY A 60 3.66 -29.88 8.79
N LEU A 61 4.85 -29.79 9.38
CA LEU A 61 5.66 -28.58 9.42
C LEU A 61 6.97 -28.89 8.69
N GLY A 62 7.19 -28.25 7.57
CA GLY A 62 8.45 -28.30 6.83
C GLY A 62 9.53 -27.47 7.52
N TRP A 63 10.75 -27.57 7.07
CA TRP A 63 11.88 -26.81 7.58
C TRP A 63 12.20 -25.54 6.77
N LEU A 64 11.73 -25.49 5.51
CA LEU A 64 12.08 -24.42 4.57
C LEU A 64 10.96 -23.36 4.53
N PRO A 65 11.14 -22.17 5.13
CA PRO A 65 10.08 -21.18 5.29
C PRO A 65 9.87 -20.33 4.02
N LEU A 66 9.80 -20.97 2.86
CA LEU A 66 9.56 -20.31 1.56
C LEU A 66 8.11 -20.41 1.08
N GLY A 67 7.22 -20.95 1.90
CA GLY A 67 5.81 -21.16 1.55
C GLY A 67 5.26 -22.40 2.25
N GLY A 68 4.00 -22.72 2.06
CA GLY A 68 3.35 -23.95 2.45
C GLY A 68 2.72 -24.61 1.24
N TYR A 69 2.05 -25.74 1.42
CA TYR A 69 1.29 -26.36 0.35
C TYR A 69 0.14 -27.22 0.87
N CYS A 70 -0.93 -27.23 0.11
CA CYS A 70 -2.09 -28.08 0.30
C CYS A 70 -2.18 -29.07 -0.89
N LYS A 71 -1.71 -30.31 -0.73
CA LYS A 71 -1.77 -31.33 -1.78
C LYS A 71 -3.18 -31.88 -1.89
N ILE A 72 -3.91 -31.40 -2.89
CA ILE A 72 -5.28 -31.81 -3.20
C ILE A 72 -5.25 -32.97 -4.20
N ALA A 73 -5.90 -34.08 -3.87
CA ALA A 73 -5.91 -35.26 -4.71
C ALA A 73 -6.46 -35.01 -6.11
N GLY A 74 -5.74 -35.41 -7.16
CA GLY A 74 -6.13 -35.22 -8.55
C GLY A 74 -6.04 -33.77 -9.06
N MET A 75 -5.36 -32.87 -8.36
CA MET A 75 -4.99 -31.55 -8.83
C MET A 75 -3.57 -31.55 -9.35
N VAL A 76 -3.35 -30.91 -10.48
CA VAL A 76 -1.98 -30.64 -10.98
C VAL A 76 -1.47 -29.44 -10.17
N ASP A 77 -0.63 -29.71 -9.19
CA ASP A 77 0.02 -28.71 -8.37
C ASP A 77 1.51 -28.54 -8.77
N GLU A 78 2.23 -27.73 -8.02
CA GLU A 78 3.65 -27.47 -8.21
C GLU A 78 4.52 -28.75 -8.10
N SER A 79 4.01 -29.82 -7.47
CA SER A 79 4.72 -31.11 -7.29
C SER A 79 4.74 -31.97 -8.54
N MET A 80 3.94 -31.64 -9.59
CA MET A 80 3.84 -32.32 -10.87
C MET A 80 3.77 -33.85 -10.77
N ASP A 81 2.98 -34.35 -9.81
CA ASP A 81 2.82 -35.78 -9.55
C ASP A 81 2.04 -36.49 -10.65
N LYS A 82 2.78 -36.92 -11.69
CA LYS A 82 2.22 -37.54 -12.91
C LYS A 82 1.67 -38.95 -12.64
N GLU A 83 2.12 -39.62 -11.58
CA GLU A 83 1.67 -40.99 -11.28
C GLU A 83 0.20 -41.02 -10.85
N GLN A 84 -0.27 -40.03 -10.10
CA GLN A 84 -1.67 -39.92 -9.73
C GLN A 84 -2.61 -39.61 -10.92
N LEU A 85 -2.10 -38.90 -11.92
CA LEU A 85 -2.87 -38.52 -13.11
C LEU A 85 -3.03 -39.65 -14.12
N ALA A 86 -2.15 -40.65 -14.08
CA ALA A 86 -2.18 -41.82 -15.00
C ALA A 86 -3.35 -42.79 -14.72
N SER A 87 -3.97 -42.74 -13.55
CA SER A 87 -5.11 -43.59 -13.15
C SER A 87 -6.45 -42.97 -13.56
N GLU A 88 -7.51 -43.79 -13.62
CA GLU A 88 -8.88 -43.27 -13.82
C GLU A 88 -9.31 -42.33 -12.69
N PRO A 89 -9.99 -41.19 -13.03
CA PRO A 89 -10.43 -40.22 -12.03
C PRO A 89 -11.37 -40.84 -11.00
N GLN A 90 -11.03 -40.68 -9.73
CA GLN A 90 -11.87 -41.14 -8.62
C GLN A 90 -12.85 -40.02 -8.20
N SER A 91 -14.02 -40.37 -7.69
CA SER A 91 -15.10 -39.42 -7.32
C SER A 91 -14.69 -38.38 -6.25
N TRP A 92 -13.67 -38.68 -5.47
CA TRP A 92 -13.09 -37.81 -4.44
C TRP A 92 -11.91 -36.97 -4.92
N GLU A 93 -11.56 -37.04 -6.21
CA GLU A 93 -10.48 -36.23 -6.79
C GLU A 93 -11.00 -34.89 -7.33
N TYR A 94 -10.13 -33.88 -7.30
CA TYR A 94 -10.39 -32.54 -7.82
C TYR A 94 -10.82 -32.57 -9.30
N ARG A 95 -10.12 -33.35 -10.15
CA ARG A 95 -10.40 -33.47 -11.59
C ARG A 95 -11.75 -34.10 -11.93
N ALA A 96 -12.34 -34.84 -10.98
CA ALA A 96 -13.67 -35.45 -11.14
C ALA A 96 -14.81 -34.50 -10.79
N LYS A 97 -14.52 -33.36 -10.13
CA LYS A 97 -15.55 -32.42 -9.71
C LYS A 97 -15.96 -31.47 -10.85
N PRO A 98 -17.19 -30.94 -10.80
CA PRO A 98 -17.67 -29.93 -11.74
C PRO A 98 -16.75 -28.68 -11.71
N ALA A 99 -16.63 -27.97 -12.84
CA ALA A 99 -15.74 -26.82 -12.97
C ALA A 99 -16.01 -25.73 -11.92
N TRP A 100 -17.28 -25.45 -11.56
CA TRP A 100 -17.60 -24.46 -10.53
C TRP A 100 -17.06 -24.83 -9.14
N GLN A 101 -17.09 -26.12 -8.75
CA GLN A 101 -16.50 -26.54 -7.47
C GLN A 101 -14.98 -26.38 -7.48
N ARG A 102 -14.34 -26.72 -8.58
CA ARG A 102 -12.89 -26.54 -8.77
C ARG A 102 -12.52 -25.07 -8.73
N PHE A 103 -13.30 -24.19 -9.34
CA PHE A 103 -13.11 -22.74 -9.28
C PHE A 103 -13.20 -22.21 -7.85
N PHE A 104 -14.20 -22.66 -7.07
CA PHE A 104 -14.33 -22.25 -5.67
C PHE A 104 -13.19 -22.75 -4.78
N VAL A 105 -12.62 -23.91 -5.06
CA VAL A 105 -11.41 -24.37 -4.36
C VAL A 105 -10.24 -23.42 -4.62
N LEU A 106 -10.02 -23.02 -5.87
CA LEU A 106 -8.92 -22.11 -6.23
C LEU A 106 -9.08 -20.70 -5.64
N ILE A 107 -10.28 -20.11 -5.74
CA ILE A 107 -10.49 -18.75 -5.24
C ILE A 107 -10.49 -18.67 -3.70
N ALA A 108 -10.65 -19.80 -3.02
CA ALA A 108 -10.76 -19.84 -1.57
C ALA A 108 -9.47 -19.37 -0.86
N GLY A 109 -8.28 -19.71 -1.38
CA GLY A 109 -7.01 -19.22 -0.84
C GLY A 109 -6.93 -17.69 -0.87
N VAL A 110 -7.21 -17.10 -2.02
CA VAL A 110 -7.29 -15.65 -2.21
C VAL A 110 -8.31 -15.00 -1.28
N THR A 111 -9.51 -15.58 -1.20
CA THR A 111 -10.60 -15.07 -0.37
C THR A 111 -10.21 -15.08 1.11
N MET A 112 -9.55 -16.13 1.59
CA MET A 112 -9.12 -16.21 2.99
C MET A 112 -8.08 -15.17 3.35
N ASN A 113 -7.19 -14.80 2.43
CA ASN A 113 -6.25 -13.70 2.66
C ASN A 113 -6.96 -12.34 2.73
N VAL A 114 -7.97 -12.09 1.89
CA VAL A 114 -8.78 -10.86 2.01
C VAL A 114 -9.54 -10.82 3.33
N ILE A 115 -10.11 -11.95 3.75
CA ILE A 115 -10.82 -12.10 5.04
C ILE A 115 -9.85 -11.85 6.21
N LEU A 116 -8.64 -12.41 6.17
CA LEU A 116 -7.62 -12.19 7.18
C LEU A 116 -7.26 -10.71 7.30
N ALA A 117 -6.97 -10.05 6.17
CA ALA A 117 -6.67 -8.61 6.15
C ALA A 117 -7.83 -7.79 6.72
N PHE A 118 -9.08 -8.11 6.36
CA PHE A 118 -10.26 -7.46 6.89
C PHE A 118 -10.34 -7.57 8.41
N PHE A 119 -10.17 -8.76 8.98
CA PHE A 119 -10.21 -8.94 10.43
C PHE A 119 -9.06 -8.22 11.14
N ILE A 120 -7.86 -8.24 10.56
CA ILE A 120 -6.71 -7.49 11.11
C ILE A 120 -7.02 -5.98 11.09
N TYR A 121 -7.53 -5.42 10.00
CA TYR A 121 -7.88 -4.00 9.92
C TYR A 121 -9.04 -3.63 10.85
N CYS A 122 -10.00 -4.52 11.08
CA CYS A 122 -11.01 -4.32 12.12
C CYS A 122 -10.37 -4.26 13.52
N GLY A 123 -9.44 -5.18 13.82
CA GLY A 123 -8.71 -5.21 15.08
C GLY A 123 -7.85 -3.97 15.29
N ILE A 124 -7.15 -3.51 14.24
CA ILE A 124 -6.36 -2.26 14.26
C ILE A 124 -7.29 -1.07 14.52
N SER A 125 -8.38 -0.94 13.79
CA SER A 125 -9.34 0.16 13.95
C SER A 125 -9.94 0.18 15.35
N PHE A 126 -10.26 -0.98 15.91
CA PHE A 126 -10.78 -1.10 17.28
C PHE A 126 -9.73 -0.74 18.34
N SER A 127 -8.50 -1.23 18.21
CA SER A 127 -7.45 -1.10 19.24
C SER A 127 -6.75 0.25 19.20
N TYR A 128 -6.47 0.76 18.01
CA TYR A 128 -5.67 1.97 17.78
C TYR A 128 -6.49 3.14 17.25
N GLY A 129 -7.69 2.89 16.72
CA GLY A 129 -8.51 3.91 16.06
C GLY A 129 -7.98 4.29 14.68
N SER A 130 -8.48 5.40 14.15
CA SER A 130 -8.00 6.04 12.92
C SER A 130 -7.29 7.33 13.27
N GLN A 131 -6.05 7.45 12.83
CA GLN A 131 -5.30 8.69 12.97
C GLN A 131 -5.65 9.63 11.82
N TYR A 132 -5.90 10.89 12.15
CA TYR A 132 -6.17 11.93 11.16
C TYR A 132 -5.59 13.26 11.61
N VAL A 133 -5.38 14.15 10.64
CA VAL A 133 -5.01 15.54 10.90
C VAL A 133 -6.26 16.39 10.85
N SER A 134 -6.52 17.14 11.92
CA SER A 134 -7.68 18.00 12.01
C SER A 134 -7.56 19.19 11.06
N ASN A 135 -8.64 19.54 10.39
CA ASN A 135 -8.72 20.78 9.61
C ASN A 135 -8.64 22.04 10.50
N GLU A 136 -8.99 21.93 11.79
CA GLU A 136 -8.86 23.03 12.75
C GLU A 136 -7.39 23.40 13.01
N ASP A 137 -6.46 22.43 12.85
CA ASP A 137 -5.02 22.68 12.98
C ASP A 137 -4.41 23.40 11.75
N MET A 138 -5.16 23.55 10.66
CA MET A 138 -4.72 24.24 9.44
C MET A 138 -4.86 25.76 9.56
N ILE A 139 -4.17 26.33 10.54
CA ILE A 139 -4.29 27.77 10.87
C ILE A 139 -3.81 28.71 9.77
N TYR A 140 -2.90 28.26 8.92
CA TYR A 140 -2.39 29.02 7.78
C TYR A 140 -3.16 28.76 6.49
N GLY A 141 -4.17 27.86 6.51
CA GLY A 141 -4.93 27.47 5.33
C GLY A 141 -4.16 26.55 4.39
N TYR A 142 -4.53 26.60 3.12
CA TYR A 142 -4.02 25.72 2.08
C TYR A 142 -3.46 26.54 0.93
N GLU A 143 -2.46 26.00 0.25
CA GLU A 143 -2.04 26.33 -1.10
C GLU A 143 -2.88 25.50 -2.07
N PHE A 144 -3.40 26.10 -3.10
CA PHE A 144 -4.26 25.45 -4.06
C PHE A 144 -3.62 25.37 -5.43
N SER A 145 -3.91 24.29 -6.16
CA SER A 145 -3.50 24.15 -7.54
C SER A 145 -4.29 25.13 -8.43
N GLN A 146 -3.75 25.38 -9.64
CA GLN A 146 -4.44 26.23 -10.62
C GLN A 146 -5.85 25.74 -10.96
N SER A 147 -6.05 24.41 -11.00
CA SER A 147 -7.38 23.82 -11.22
C SER A 147 -8.32 24.10 -10.04
N ALA A 148 -7.84 24.06 -8.80
CA ALA A 148 -8.63 24.39 -7.63
C ALA A 148 -8.95 25.89 -7.54
N GLU A 149 -8.03 26.75 -7.97
CA GLU A 149 -8.31 28.20 -8.06
C GLU A 149 -9.46 28.52 -9.04
N GLN A 150 -9.55 27.78 -10.16
CA GLN A 150 -10.65 27.90 -11.10
C GLN A 150 -12.00 27.45 -10.51
N LEU A 151 -11.99 26.56 -9.49
CA LEU A 151 -13.18 26.21 -8.72
C LEU A 151 -13.64 27.31 -7.77
N GLY A 152 -12.81 28.33 -7.47
CA GLY A 152 -13.11 29.45 -6.60
C GLY A 152 -12.25 29.54 -5.33
N PHE A 153 -11.37 28.55 -5.06
CA PHE A 153 -10.42 28.59 -3.95
C PHE A 153 -9.33 29.64 -4.18
N ARG A 154 -8.66 30.05 -3.12
CA ARG A 154 -7.49 30.93 -3.11
C ARG A 154 -6.49 30.48 -2.08
N ASP A 155 -5.21 30.68 -2.35
CA ASP A 155 -4.15 30.41 -1.38
C ASP A 155 -4.41 31.13 -0.05
N GLY A 156 -4.18 30.39 1.05
CA GLY A 156 -4.48 30.84 2.39
C GLY A 156 -5.92 30.59 2.86
N ASP A 157 -6.83 30.13 1.99
CA ASP A 157 -8.17 29.73 2.43
C ASP A 157 -8.09 28.58 3.43
N ARG A 158 -8.80 28.71 4.54
CA ARG A 158 -9.09 27.63 5.45
C ARG A 158 -10.53 27.15 5.22
N ILE A 159 -10.69 25.96 4.70
CA ILE A 159 -12.01 25.40 4.35
C ILE A 159 -12.78 25.11 5.66
N VAL A 160 -14.01 25.59 5.77
CA VAL A 160 -14.88 25.36 6.95
C VAL A 160 -15.95 24.33 6.63
N THR A 161 -16.71 24.54 5.55
CA THR A 161 -17.76 23.63 5.09
C THR A 161 -17.70 23.42 3.58
N ILE A 162 -18.15 22.25 3.11
CA ILE A 162 -18.40 21.94 1.71
C ILE A 162 -19.80 21.35 1.63
N GLY A 163 -20.70 21.97 0.86
CA GLY A 163 -22.08 21.53 0.74
C GLY A 163 -22.84 21.55 2.09
N GLY A 164 -22.50 22.49 2.97
CA GLY A 164 -23.09 22.63 4.32
C GLY A 164 -22.51 21.64 5.36
N GLU A 165 -21.63 20.71 4.96
CA GLU A 165 -21.00 19.76 5.89
C GLU A 165 -19.66 20.30 6.39
N LYS A 166 -19.47 20.32 7.72
CA LYS A 166 -18.22 20.73 8.38
C LYS A 166 -17.06 19.81 7.95
N ILE A 167 -15.91 20.42 7.72
CA ILE A 167 -14.65 19.71 7.46
C ILE A 167 -13.89 19.56 8.78
N GLU A 168 -13.90 18.36 9.35
CA GLU A 168 -13.15 18.03 10.57
C GLU A 168 -11.78 17.46 10.25
N ASN A 169 -11.71 16.62 9.21
CA ASN A 169 -10.51 15.90 8.78
C ASN A 169 -10.09 16.36 7.38
N ILE A 170 -8.82 16.73 7.22
CA ILE A 170 -8.28 17.21 5.93
C ILE A 170 -8.46 16.17 4.82
N SER A 171 -8.38 14.87 5.12
CA SER A 171 -8.57 13.82 4.12
C SER A 171 -10.00 13.72 3.57
N SER A 172 -10.97 14.38 4.20
CA SER A 172 -12.37 14.44 3.75
C SER A 172 -12.62 15.53 2.69
N ILE A 173 -11.70 16.48 2.53
CA ILE A 173 -11.86 17.61 1.59
C ILE A 173 -12.00 17.09 0.16
N MET A 174 -11.03 16.30 -0.30
CA MET A 174 -11.02 15.79 -1.67
C MET A 174 -12.27 14.98 -2.04
N PRO A 175 -12.68 13.96 -1.25
CA PRO A 175 -13.92 13.23 -1.53
C PRO A 175 -15.16 14.15 -1.60
N LYS A 176 -15.26 15.16 -0.73
CA LYS A 176 -16.41 16.07 -0.72
C LYS A 176 -16.43 16.98 -1.93
N ILE A 177 -15.27 17.47 -2.40
CA ILE A 177 -15.19 18.23 -3.66
C ILE A 177 -15.56 17.30 -4.85
N LEU A 178 -14.97 16.11 -4.89
CA LEU A 178 -15.21 15.15 -5.98
C LEU A 178 -16.67 14.73 -6.09
N LEU A 179 -17.39 14.59 -4.97
CA LEU A 179 -18.79 14.18 -4.89
C LEU A 179 -19.75 15.35 -4.75
N ALA A 180 -19.28 16.60 -4.85
CA ALA A 180 -20.11 17.79 -4.74
C ALA A 180 -21.23 17.77 -5.79
N LYS A 181 -22.43 18.18 -5.37
CA LYS A 181 -23.57 18.36 -6.27
C LYS A 181 -23.46 19.72 -7.00
N GLU A 182 -24.28 19.91 -8.01
CA GLU A 182 -24.42 21.21 -8.68
C GLU A 182 -24.76 22.32 -7.66
N ASN A 183 -24.20 23.51 -7.90
CA ASN A 183 -24.32 24.67 -7.00
C ASN A 183 -23.81 24.38 -5.56
N CYS A 184 -22.77 23.59 -5.39
CA CYS A 184 -22.21 23.29 -4.08
C CYS A 184 -21.60 24.56 -3.47
N GLU A 185 -22.16 25.00 -2.35
CA GLU A 185 -21.63 26.13 -1.57
C GLU A 185 -20.45 25.67 -0.71
N VAL A 186 -19.38 26.45 -0.73
CA VAL A 186 -18.18 26.26 0.11
C VAL A 186 -18.02 27.48 1.00
N GLU A 187 -17.82 27.25 2.30
CA GLU A 187 -17.48 28.29 3.26
C GLU A 187 -16.00 28.16 3.65
N VAL A 188 -15.28 29.26 3.56
CA VAL A 188 -13.85 29.35 3.91
C VAL A 188 -13.61 30.53 4.83
N ILE A 189 -12.50 30.50 5.57
CA ILE A 189 -11.94 31.70 6.19
C ILE A 189 -10.81 32.18 5.30
N ARG A 190 -11.02 33.34 4.67
CA ARG A 190 -10.08 34.03 3.78
C ARG A 190 -9.66 35.34 4.39
N ASN A 191 -8.36 35.55 4.58
CA ASN A 191 -7.82 36.75 5.27
C ASN A 191 -8.47 37.04 6.64
N GLY A 192 -8.77 35.97 7.40
CA GLY A 192 -9.38 36.09 8.73
C GLY A 192 -10.90 36.32 8.74
N ALA A 193 -11.55 36.47 7.59
CA ALA A 193 -12.99 36.68 7.47
C ALA A 193 -13.69 35.49 6.81
N PRO A 194 -14.89 35.12 7.27
CA PRO A 194 -15.67 34.07 6.60
C PRO A 194 -16.15 34.55 5.22
N GLN A 195 -15.97 33.72 4.24
CA GLN A 195 -16.44 33.95 2.86
C GLN A 195 -17.11 32.69 2.33
N ARG A 196 -18.08 32.88 1.42
CA ARG A 196 -18.82 31.82 0.76
C ARG A 196 -18.74 31.99 -0.74
N PHE A 197 -18.60 30.88 -1.43
CA PHE A 197 -18.67 30.84 -2.89
C PHE A 197 -19.28 29.51 -3.35
N ILE A 198 -19.73 29.47 -4.57
CA ILE A 198 -20.26 28.27 -5.21
C ILE A 198 -19.13 27.69 -6.08
N LEU A 199 -18.87 26.38 -5.96
CA LEU A 199 -17.94 25.71 -6.86
C LEU A 199 -18.35 25.89 -8.31
N ASN A 200 -17.39 26.14 -9.18
CA ASN A 200 -17.65 26.23 -10.62
C ASN A 200 -17.96 24.84 -11.18
N ASP A 201 -19.23 24.56 -11.45
CA ASP A 201 -19.73 23.26 -11.91
C ASP A 201 -19.13 22.82 -13.25
N GLU A 202 -18.85 23.74 -14.15
CA GLU A 202 -18.24 23.45 -15.45
C GLU A 202 -16.83 22.96 -15.29
N ILE A 203 -16.01 23.64 -14.48
CA ILE A 203 -14.64 23.26 -14.15
C ILE A 203 -14.63 21.94 -13.38
N LEU A 204 -15.51 21.78 -12.39
CA LEU A 204 -15.62 20.55 -11.61
C LEU A 204 -15.91 19.32 -12.49
N ASN A 205 -16.79 19.48 -13.47
CA ASN A 205 -17.12 18.41 -14.42
C ASN A 205 -15.96 18.09 -15.37
N ILE A 206 -15.20 19.10 -15.82
CA ILE A 206 -13.97 18.90 -16.59
C ILE A 206 -12.94 18.13 -15.74
N MET A 207 -12.71 18.56 -14.50
CA MET A 207 -11.76 17.91 -13.59
C MET A 207 -12.10 16.44 -13.31
N ARG A 208 -13.39 16.11 -13.17
CA ARG A 208 -13.88 14.73 -13.04
C ARG A 208 -13.64 13.91 -14.29
N LYS A 209 -14.00 14.45 -15.47
CA LYS A 209 -13.90 13.77 -16.75
C LYS A 209 -12.43 13.48 -17.13
N GLU A 210 -11.55 14.40 -16.84
CA GLU A 210 -10.11 14.29 -17.16
C GLU A 210 -9.30 13.64 -16.04
N ASN A 211 -9.92 13.20 -14.94
CA ASN A 211 -9.29 12.62 -13.75
C ASN A 211 -8.19 13.54 -13.17
N ILE A 212 -8.41 14.86 -13.16
CA ILE A 212 -7.45 15.83 -12.61
C ILE A 212 -7.15 15.52 -11.13
N PHE A 213 -8.15 15.12 -10.36
CA PHE A 213 -8.04 14.75 -8.95
C PHE A 213 -7.05 13.58 -8.66
N GLU A 214 -6.72 12.78 -9.66
CA GLU A 214 -5.73 11.70 -9.54
C GLU A 214 -4.34 12.14 -10.02
N LYS A 215 -4.27 13.15 -10.88
CA LYS A 215 -3.05 13.63 -11.53
C LYS A 215 -2.40 14.81 -10.80
N GLU A 216 -3.20 15.58 -10.08
CA GLU A 216 -2.78 16.85 -9.47
C GLU A 216 -3.15 16.90 -7.99
N ASN A 217 -2.23 17.40 -7.18
CA ASN A 217 -2.50 17.66 -5.78
C ASN A 217 -3.27 18.97 -5.65
N ILE A 218 -4.59 18.87 -5.45
CA ILE A 218 -5.53 20.00 -5.53
C ILE A 218 -5.32 21.03 -4.42
N TYR A 219 -4.88 20.58 -3.24
CA TYR A 219 -4.57 21.42 -2.10
C TYR A 219 -3.42 20.85 -1.28
N THR A 220 -2.61 21.73 -0.72
CA THR A 220 -1.51 21.38 0.19
C THR A 220 -1.59 22.28 1.42
N PRO A 221 -1.54 21.75 2.65
CA PRO A 221 -1.50 22.60 3.85
C PRO A 221 -0.29 23.54 3.82
N LEU A 222 -0.53 24.82 4.11
CA LEU A 222 0.54 25.81 4.28
C LEU A 222 1.17 25.64 5.66
N ILE A 223 2.47 25.45 5.71
CA ILE A 223 3.22 25.31 6.96
C ILE A 223 4.39 26.30 6.98
N PRO A 224 4.64 27.01 8.11
CA PRO A 224 5.80 27.86 8.24
C PRO A 224 7.08 27.04 8.21
N PHE A 225 8.16 27.66 7.75
CA PHE A 225 9.48 27.03 7.79
C PHE A 225 10.17 27.36 9.11
N VAL A 226 10.08 26.47 10.09
CA VAL A 226 10.73 26.63 11.40
C VAL A 226 11.68 25.47 11.64
N VAL A 227 12.92 25.80 11.91
CA VAL A 227 13.99 24.81 12.15
C VAL A 227 13.71 24.07 13.47
N ASP A 228 13.45 22.75 13.39
CA ASP A 228 13.32 21.88 14.57
C ASP A 228 14.65 21.24 14.96
N SER A 229 15.41 20.77 13.98
CA SER A 229 16.76 20.20 14.19
C SER A 229 17.63 20.42 12.98
N LEU A 230 18.96 20.38 13.20
CA LEU A 230 19.97 20.45 12.17
C LEU A 230 20.66 19.09 12.06
N TYR A 231 20.77 18.53 10.86
CA TYR A 231 21.39 17.22 10.63
C TYR A 231 22.64 17.27 9.74
N LEU A 232 22.91 18.43 9.09
CA LEU A 232 24.17 18.66 8.39
C LEU A 232 25.02 19.67 9.16
N GLU A 233 26.31 19.40 9.26
CA GLU A 233 27.30 20.28 9.91
C GLU A 233 27.34 21.65 9.24
N SER A 234 27.23 21.71 7.92
CA SER A 234 27.17 22.95 7.14
C SER A 234 26.06 23.89 7.55
N ALA A 235 24.88 23.37 7.94
CA ALA A 235 23.79 24.17 8.46
C ALA A 235 24.11 24.78 9.83
N THR A 236 24.78 24.03 10.71
CA THR A 236 25.22 24.50 12.03
C THR A 236 26.30 25.58 11.87
N LEU A 237 27.30 25.36 11.00
CA LEU A 237 28.37 26.30 10.74
C LEU A 237 27.88 27.60 10.09
N SER A 238 26.77 27.58 9.37
CA SER A 238 26.15 28.77 8.79
C SER A 238 25.43 29.66 9.81
N GLY A 239 25.34 29.23 11.07
CA GLY A 239 24.73 29.99 12.15
C GLY A 239 23.23 29.76 12.32
N LEU A 240 22.63 28.83 11.57
CA LEU A 240 21.25 28.41 11.80
C LEU A 240 21.10 27.76 13.18
N GLN A 241 19.96 27.98 13.83
CA GLN A 241 19.66 27.46 15.16
C GLN A 241 18.24 26.84 15.20
N LYS A 242 18.04 25.93 16.13
CA LYS A 242 16.68 25.43 16.43
C LYS A 242 15.76 26.58 16.86
N GLY A 243 14.57 26.63 16.27
CA GLY A 243 13.58 27.67 16.50
C GLY A 243 13.63 28.83 15.50
N ASP A 244 14.66 28.92 14.68
CA ASP A 244 14.73 29.90 13.60
C ASP A 244 13.56 29.71 12.62
N ARG A 245 12.88 30.81 12.29
CA ARG A 245 11.87 30.83 11.26
C ARG A 245 12.43 31.40 9.97
N ILE A 246 12.55 30.57 8.94
CA ILE A 246 13.01 31.01 7.62
C ILE A 246 11.83 31.67 6.91
N VAL A 247 11.99 32.92 6.53
CA VAL A 247 10.93 33.77 5.98
C VAL A 247 11.24 34.32 4.58
N GLY A 248 12.44 34.06 4.07
CA GLY A 248 12.82 34.49 2.72
C GLY A 248 14.05 33.76 2.17
N LEU A 249 14.18 33.77 0.87
CA LEU A 249 15.26 33.17 0.11
C LEU A 249 15.68 34.10 -1.02
N GLN A 250 17.00 34.43 -1.12
CA GLN A 250 17.57 35.29 -2.18
C GLN A 250 16.86 36.67 -2.29
N GLY A 251 16.45 37.24 -1.15
CA GLY A 251 15.75 38.53 -1.09
C GLY A 251 14.24 38.46 -1.36
N GLU A 252 13.70 37.30 -1.77
CA GLU A 252 12.25 37.06 -1.93
C GLU A 252 11.63 36.63 -0.61
N SER A 253 10.50 37.25 -0.22
CA SER A 253 9.76 36.83 0.98
C SER A 253 8.95 35.59 0.73
N LEU A 254 9.23 34.52 1.47
CA LEU A 254 8.61 33.20 1.35
C LEU A 254 8.18 32.71 2.73
N PRO A 255 6.93 32.96 3.14
CA PRO A 255 6.48 32.69 4.51
C PRO A 255 6.26 31.21 4.83
N TYR A 256 6.15 30.36 3.82
CA TYR A 256 5.78 28.95 3.95
C TYR A 256 6.81 27.98 3.37
N PHE A 257 7.01 26.86 4.05
CA PHE A 257 7.96 25.80 3.67
C PHE A 257 7.73 25.25 2.26
N ASN A 258 6.46 25.12 1.86
CA ASN A 258 6.07 24.62 0.54
C ASN A 258 6.80 25.33 -0.61
N HIS A 259 7.02 26.62 -0.48
CA HIS A 259 7.61 27.45 -1.52
C HIS A 259 9.15 27.29 -1.68
N TYR A 260 9.81 26.60 -0.72
CA TYR A 260 11.27 26.47 -0.72
C TYR A 260 11.76 25.29 -1.54
N THR A 261 11.03 24.17 -1.59
CA THR A 261 11.53 22.91 -2.15
C THR A 261 12.02 23.04 -3.58
N GLU A 262 11.20 23.61 -4.46
CA GLU A 262 11.57 23.81 -5.87
C GLU A 262 12.69 24.85 -6.04
N ARG A 263 12.65 25.94 -5.26
CA ARG A 263 13.64 27.01 -5.34
C ARG A 263 15.02 26.55 -4.85
N LEU A 264 15.07 25.80 -3.76
CA LEU A 264 16.30 25.24 -3.22
C LEU A 264 16.90 24.18 -4.14
N SER A 265 16.09 23.37 -4.83
CA SER A 265 16.62 22.40 -5.80
C SER A 265 17.36 23.07 -6.96
N LYS A 266 16.95 24.29 -7.35
CA LYS A 266 17.66 25.10 -8.37
C LYS A 266 18.98 25.67 -7.86
N LEU A 267 19.18 25.72 -6.54
CA LEU A 267 20.38 26.19 -5.86
C LEU A 267 21.29 25.04 -5.38
N ALA A 268 21.07 23.82 -5.83
CA ALA A 268 21.87 22.67 -5.44
C ALA A 268 23.38 22.92 -5.66
N ASN A 269 24.22 22.51 -4.71
CA ASN A 269 25.67 22.74 -4.70
C ASN A 269 26.11 24.24 -4.71
N THR A 270 25.22 25.14 -4.28
CA THR A 270 25.51 26.56 -4.13
C THR A 270 25.22 27.04 -2.71
N THR A 271 25.30 28.32 -2.47
CA THR A 271 24.95 28.95 -1.19
C THR A 271 23.64 29.71 -1.35
N ALA A 272 22.69 29.45 -0.45
CA ALA A 272 21.44 30.18 -0.37
C ALA A 272 21.55 31.32 0.66
N GLU A 273 21.12 32.51 0.29
CA GLU A 273 20.92 33.61 1.20
C GLU A 273 19.51 33.51 1.82
N LEU A 274 19.45 33.23 3.11
CA LEU A 274 18.20 33.05 3.84
C LEU A 274 17.90 34.27 4.71
N GLN A 275 16.66 34.72 4.68
CA GLN A 275 16.12 35.64 5.67
C GLN A 275 15.50 34.82 6.81
N VAL A 276 16.04 35.00 8.00
CA VAL A 276 15.71 34.18 9.18
C VAL A 276 15.21 35.10 10.29
N LEU A 277 14.02 34.83 10.79
CA LEU A 277 13.45 35.50 11.96
C LEU A 277 13.80 34.68 13.21
N ARG A 278 14.68 35.23 14.06
CA ARG A 278 15.08 34.66 15.34
C ARG A 278 14.52 35.51 16.49
N GLY A 279 13.44 35.02 17.12
CA GLY A 279 12.64 35.84 17.98
C GLY A 279 11.98 36.99 17.22
N GLU A 280 12.39 38.24 17.50
CA GLU A 280 11.92 39.44 16.80
C GLU A 280 12.97 40.00 15.82
N GLU A 281 14.18 39.42 15.78
CA GLU A 281 15.29 39.91 14.98
C GLU A 281 15.30 39.21 13.60
N LEU A 282 15.40 40.04 12.54
CA LEU A 282 15.55 39.55 11.17
C LEU A 282 17.05 39.49 10.82
N LEU A 283 17.54 38.26 10.57
CA LEU A 283 18.90 37.96 10.21
C LEU A 283 19.00 37.52 8.77
N THR A 284 20.14 37.84 8.12
CA THR A 284 20.48 37.26 6.81
C THR A 284 21.61 36.27 6.99
N LEU A 285 21.40 35.01 6.62
CA LEU A 285 22.40 33.95 6.75
C LEU A 285 22.69 33.32 5.39
N SER A 286 23.97 33.07 5.15
CA SER A 286 24.45 32.35 3.95
C SER A 286 24.61 30.87 4.28
N VAL A 287 23.75 30.03 3.73
CA VAL A 287 23.64 28.60 4.08
C VAL A 287 23.95 27.73 2.84
N PRO A 288 24.92 26.82 2.92
CA PRO A 288 25.19 25.88 1.83
C PRO A 288 24.00 24.98 1.56
N VAL A 289 23.69 24.82 0.28
CA VAL A 289 22.67 23.88 -0.21
C VAL A 289 23.39 22.65 -0.74
N ASN A 290 23.03 21.47 -0.26
CA ASN A 290 23.67 20.23 -0.69
C ASN A 290 23.28 19.84 -2.13
N GLU A 291 23.83 18.73 -2.64
CA GLU A 291 23.55 18.20 -4.00
C GLU A 291 22.07 17.83 -4.22
N GLU A 292 21.33 17.53 -3.14
CA GLU A 292 19.91 17.21 -3.19
C GLU A 292 19.01 18.46 -3.10
N GLY A 293 19.57 19.67 -3.04
CA GLY A 293 18.79 20.89 -2.87
C GLY A 293 18.28 21.11 -1.43
N LYS A 294 18.98 20.57 -0.41
CA LYS A 294 18.56 20.66 0.99
C LYS A 294 19.51 21.52 1.82
N LEU A 295 18.95 22.23 2.80
CA LEU A 295 19.71 23.09 3.73
C LEU A 295 20.30 22.32 4.92
N GLY A 296 19.96 21.03 5.10
CA GLY A 296 20.43 20.24 6.23
C GLY A 296 19.67 20.51 7.54
N VAL A 297 18.42 20.96 7.44
CA VAL A 297 17.53 21.20 8.58
C VAL A 297 16.24 20.41 8.44
N MET A 298 15.65 20.00 9.54
CA MET A 298 14.29 19.47 9.62
C MET A 298 13.31 20.59 9.97
N ASN A 299 12.22 20.67 9.22
CA ASN A 299 11.13 21.57 9.55
C ASN A 299 10.33 21.05 10.73
N LYS A 300 9.88 21.94 11.61
CA LYS A 300 9.01 21.61 12.73
C LYS A 300 7.69 21.03 12.21
N ASN A 301 7.28 19.92 12.81
CA ASN A 301 5.97 19.36 12.52
C ASN A 301 4.88 20.16 13.24
N PHE A 302 3.99 20.78 12.47
CA PHE A 302 2.84 21.55 12.99
C PHE A 302 1.56 20.73 13.06
N PHE A 303 1.54 19.54 12.46
CA PHE A 303 0.35 18.73 12.43
C PHE A 303 0.18 17.95 13.71
N LYS A 304 -0.94 18.19 14.39
CA LYS A 304 -1.38 17.33 15.49
C LYS A 304 -2.13 16.15 14.93
N VAL A 305 -1.66 14.96 15.26
CA VAL A 305 -2.36 13.73 14.91
C VAL A 305 -3.45 13.49 15.94
N HIS A 306 -4.69 13.57 15.50
CA HIS A 306 -5.86 13.22 16.29
C HIS A 306 -6.18 11.74 16.09
N THR A 307 -6.69 11.08 17.14
CA THR A 307 -7.07 9.67 17.06
C THR A 307 -8.57 9.55 17.28
N GLU A 308 -9.30 9.13 16.26
CA GLU A 308 -10.70 8.75 16.35
C GLU A 308 -10.79 7.30 16.84
N LYS A 309 -11.34 7.09 18.02
CA LYS A 309 -11.54 5.75 18.58
C LYS A 309 -12.86 5.16 18.09
N TYR A 310 -12.82 3.92 17.65
CA TYR A 310 -14.01 3.18 17.23
C TYR A 310 -14.43 2.19 18.30
N ASN A 311 -15.74 2.07 18.53
CA ASN A 311 -16.29 0.92 19.23
C ASN A 311 -16.28 -0.32 18.32
N PHE A 312 -16.57 -1.50 18.86
CA PHE A 312 -16.56 -2.77 18.12
C PHE A 312 -17.38 -2.72 16.83
N PHE A 313 -18.60 -2.16 16.87
CA PHE A 313 -19.48 -2.09 15.69
C PHE A 313 -19.00 -1.07 14.66
N GLN A 314 -18.38 0.02 15.08
CA GLN A 314 -17.80 1.03 14.20
C GLN A 314 -16.49 0.56 13.55
N ALA A 315 -15.74 -0.31 14.23
CA ALA A 315 -14.50 -0.88 13.71
C ALA A 315 -14.73 -1.79 12.48
N ILE A 316 -15.90 -2.44 12.38
CA ILE A 316 -16.24 -3.31 11.24
C ILE A 316 -16.29 -2.52 9.91
N PRO A 317 -17.13 -1.48 9.75
CA PRO A 317 -17.11 -0.67 8.52
C PRO A 317 -15.80 0.10 8.31
N ALA A 318 -15.07 0.46 9.37
CA ALA A 318 -13.74 1.08 9.24
C ALA A 318 -12.73 0.10 8.65
N GLY A 319 -12.67 -1.15 9.15
CA GLY A 319 -11.82 -2.19 8.62
C GLY A 319 -12.17 -2.57 7.18
N ALA A 320 -13.46 -2.64 6.83
CA ALA A 320 -13.91 -2.88 5.46
C ALA A 320 -13.44 -1.78 4.50
N ARG A 321 -13.54 -0.51 4.90
CA ARG A 321 -13.03 0.64 4.12
C ARG A 321 -11.51 0.59 3.93
N LEU A 322 -10.75 0.26 4.98
CA LEU A 322 -9.31 0.11 4.90
C LEU A 322 -8.92 -1.03 3.95
N THR A 323 -9.58 -2.20 4.06
CA THR A 323 -9.35 -3.34 3.16
C THR A 323 -9.58 -2.95 1.70
N ALA A 324 -10.74 -2.36 1.38
CA ALA A 324 -11.06 -1.93 0.02
C ALA A 324 -10.09 -0.86 -0.51
N LYS A 325 -9.72 0.12 0.32
CA LYS A 325 -8.74 1.15 -0.02
C LYS A 325 -7.37 0.53 -0.31
N THR A 326 -6.92 -0.42 0.50
CA THR A 326 -5.62 -1.09 0.30
C THR A 326 -5.61 -1.92 -0.97
N ILE A 327 -6.69 -2.68 -1.26
CA ILE A 327 -6.83 -3.43 -2.52
C ILE A 327 -6.73 -2.48 -3.71
N LYS A 328 -7.51 -1.38 -3.72
CA LYS A 328 -7.49 -0.39 -4.80
C LYS A 328 -6.10 0.22 -4.95
N SER A 329 -5.50 0.70 -3.87
CA SER A 329 -4.18 1.33 -3.88
C SER A 329 -3.09 0.41 -4.44
N TYR A 330 -3.11 -0.87 -4.05
CA TYR A 330 -2.14 -1.83 -4.57
C TYR A 330 -2.37 -2.16 -6.04
N TRP A 331 -3.63 -2.28 -6.47
CA TRP A 331 -3.97 -2.46 -7.87
C TRP A 331 -3.49 -1.28 -8.73
N ASP A 332 -3.71 -0.05 -8.27
CA ASP A 332 -3.26 1.17 -8.96
C ASP A 332 -1.72 1.20 -9.08
N GLN A 333 -1.00 0.75 -8.04
CA GLN A 333 0.47 0.61 -8.08
C GLN A 333 0.92 -0.44 -9.11
N LEU A 334 0.25 -1.60 -9.18
CA LEU A 334 0.57 -2.62 -10.20
C LEU A 334 0.37 -2.10 -11.62
N VAL A 335 -0.70 -1.35 -11.86
CA VAL A 335 -0.94 -0.70 -13.16
C VAL A 335 0.19 0.26 -13.53
N LEU A 336 0.72 1.03 -12.55
CA LEU A 336 1.85 1.93 -12.77
C LEU A 336 3.15 1.17 -13.06
N ILE A 337 3.40 0.05 -12.38
CA ILE A 337 4.59 -0.79 -12.59
C ILE A 337 4.61 -1.37 -14.01
N VAL A 338 3.45 -1.77 -14.54
CA VAL A 338 3.33 -2.35 -15.89
C VAL A 338 3.48 -1.31 -17.00
N LYS A 339 3.30 0.01 -16.70
CA LYS A 339 3.48 1.08 -17.69
C LYS A 339 4.97 1.45 -17.83
N PRO A 340 5.62 1.19 -18.99
CA PRO A 340 7.07 1.41 -19.14
C PRO A 340 7.48 2.88 -18.96
N ASP A 341 6.63 3.81 -19.40
CA ASP A 341 6.88 5.25 -19.40
C ASP A 341 7.00 5.85 -17.99
N THR A 342 6.48 5.15 -16.96
CA THR A 342 6.50 5.63 -15.58
C THR A 342 7.83 5.40 -14.87
N GLY A 343 8.65 4.44 -15.33
CA GLY A 343 9.89 4.02 -14.66
C GLY A 343 9.69 3.31 -13.30
N PHE A 344 8.44 3.09 -12.85
CA PHE A 344 8.13 2.46 -11.57
C PHE A 344 8.61 1.00 -11.45
N TYR A 345 8.82 0.31 -12.57
CA TYR A 345 9.40 -1.04 -12.56
C TYR A 345 10.79 -1.10 -11.88
N LYS A 346 11.55 0.01 -11.86
CA LYS A 346 12.83 0.12 -11.16
C LYS A 346 12.68 0.12 -9.62
N GLN A 347 11.48 0.37 -9.12
CA GLN A 347 11.19 0.40 -7.68
C GLN A 347 10.77 -0.97 -7.13
N VAL A 348 10.52 -1.95 -8.01
CA VAL A 348 10.17 -3.31 -7.60
C VAL A 348 11.29 -3.85 -6.71
N GLY A 349 10.92 -4.25 -5.50
CA GLY A 349 11.82 -4.83 -4.50
C GLY A 349 11.60 -6.33 -4.34
N GLY A 350 12.65 -7.03 -3.91
CA GLY A 350 12.63 -8.45 -3.57
C GLY A 350 12.46 -8.67 -2.06
N PHE A 351 12.99 -9.79 -1.57
CA PHE A 351 12.85 -10.20 -0.17
C PHE A 351 13.48 -9.21 0.82
N ILE A 352 14.58 -8.54 0.45
CA ILE A 352 15.24 -7.56 1.31
C ILE A 352 14.35 -6.32 1.46
N ALA A 353 13.78 -5.83 0.37
CA ALA A 353 12.86 -4.70 0.40
C ALA A 353 11.62 -5.01 1.24
N ILE A 354 11.01 -6.19 1.06
CA ILE A 354 9.84 -6.64 1.83
C ILE A 354 10.20 -6.79 3.32
N GLY A 355 11.36 -7.37 3.65
CA GLY A 355 11.82 -7.49 5.03
C GLY A 355 12.05 -6.12 5.70
N ASN A 356 12.49 -5.14 4.94
CA ASN A 356 12.72 -3.77 5.42
C ASN A 356 11.44 -2.95 5.66
N ILE A 357 10.27 -3.43 5.24
CA ILE A 357 8.97 -2.80 5.57
C ILE A 357 8.67 -2.95 7.08
N PHE A 358 9.16 -4.03 7.70
CA PHE A 358 8.97 -4.25 9.13
C PHE A 358 9.89 -3.34 9.97
N PRO A 359 9.41 -2.84 11.13
CA PRO A 359 10.18 -1.96 11.98
C PRO A 359 11.37 -2.70 12.63
N SER A 360 12.42 -1.95 12.93
CA SER A 360 13.60 -2.45 13.65
C SER A 360 13.36 -2.69 15.13
N GLU A 361 12.32 -2.10 15.69
CA GLU A 361 11.81 -2.31 17.04
C GLU A 361 10.47 -3.04 17.00
N TRP A 362 10.12 -3.71 18.10
CA TRP A 362 8.89 -4.47 18.15
C TRP A 362 7.68 -3.54 18.36
N ASP A 363 6.88 -3.35 17.31
CA ASP A 363 5.64 -2.58 17.31
C ASP A 363 4.48 -3.42 16.78
N TRP A 364 3.54 -3.76 17.67
CA TRP A 364 2.37 -4.58 17.31
C TRP A 364 1.45 -3.90 16.31
N HIS A 365 1.29 -2.57 16.36
CA HIS A 365 0.46 -1.85 15.40
C HIS A 365 1.05 -1.95 13.99
N GLN A 366 2.36 -1.68 13.87
CA GLN A 366 3.05 -1.78 12.59
C GLN A 366 3.13 -3.22 12.09
N PHE A 367 3.42 -4.19 12.98
CA PHE A 367 3.43 -5.61 12.62
C PHE A 367 2.11 -6.06 11.99
N TRP A 368 0.98 -5.79 12.66
CA TRP A 368 -0.33 -6.17 12.12
C TRP A 368 -0.72 -5.38 10.87
N SER A 369 -0.36 -4.09 10.80
CA SER A 369 -0.59 -3.27 9.59
C SER A 369 0.15 -3.83 8.38
N MET A 370 1.43 -4.20 8.55
CA MET A 370 2.22 -4.80 7.48
C MET A 370 1.73 -6.20 7.12
N THR A 371 1.32 -6.99 8.11
CA THR A 371 0.74 -8.32 7.87
C THR A 371 -0.57 -8.22 7.07
N ALA A 372 -1.46 -7.29 7.40
CA ALA A 372 -2.68 -7.07 6.62
C ALA A 372 -2.38 -6.60 5.19
N PHE A 373 -1.42 -5.69 5.04
CA PHE A 373 -0.97 -5.22 3.73
C PHE A 373 -0.40 -6.36 2.88
N LEU A 374 0.52 -7.17 3.42
CA LEU A 374 1.06 -8.34 2.73
C LEU A 374 -0.01 -9.38 2.39
N SER A 375 -1.03 -9.53 3.26
CA SER A 375 -2.17 -10.42 2.98
C SER A 375 -2.94 -9.97 1.73
N ILE A 376 -3.16 -8.66 1.57
CA ILE A 376 -3.78 -8.10 0.36
C ILE A 376 -2.87 -8.27 -0.85
N ILE A 377 -1.57 -8.02 -0.71
CA ILE A 377 -0.60 -8.25 -1.80
C ILE A 377 -0.68 -9.70 -2.29
N LEU A 378 -0.62 -10.67 -1.37
CA LEU A 378 -0.68 -12.09 -1.71
C LEU A 378 -2.02 -12.45 -2.39
N ALA A 379 -3.14 -11.90 -1.90
CA ALA A 379 -4.45 -12.10 -2.51
C ALA A 379 -4.51 -11.53 -3.94
N VAL A 380 -4.04 -10.29 -4.14
CA VAL A 380 -4.09 -9.64 -5.47
C VAL A 380 -3.12 -10.31 -6.44
N MET A 381 -1.92 -10.68 -5.99
CA MET A 381 -0.95 -11.38 -6.85
C MET A 381 -1.48 -12.75 -7.28
N ASN A 382 -2.12 -13.50 -6.38
CA ASN A 382 -2.66 -14.82 -6.69
C ASN A 382 -3.94 -14.78 -7.56
N ILE A 383 -4.62 -13.64 -7.69
CA ILE A 383 -5.75 -13.49 -8.62
C ILE A 383 -5.30 -13.14 -10.05
N ILE A 384 -4.07 -12.66 -10.22
CA ILE A 384 -3.53 -12.33 -11.54
C ILE A 384 -3.42 -13.61 -12.38
N PRO A 385 -3.78 -13.56 -13.68
CA PRO A 385 -3.83 -14.73 -14.54
C PRO A 385 -2.43 -15.21 -14.99
N ILE A 386 -1.55 -15.45 -14.06
CA ILE A 386 -0.20 -15.98 -14.32
C ILE A 386 -0.24 -17.47 -14.05
N PRO A 387 0.00 -18.35 -15.04
CA PRO A 387 0.12 -19.78 -14.79
C PRO A 387 1.24 -20.04 -13.77
N GLY A 388 1.00 -20.94 -12.82
CA GLY A 388 1.88 -21.12 -11.65
C GLY A 388 1.39 -20.41 -10.39
N LEU A 389 0.38 -19.53 -10.52
CA LEU A 389 -0.40 -18.99 -9.41
C LEU A 389 -1.85 -19.47 -9.55
N ASP A 390 -2.64 -19.36 -8.45
CA ASP A 390 -4.05 -19.75 -8.45
C ASP A 390 -4.86 -19.11 -9.60
N GLY A 391 -4.60 -17.83 -9.87
CA GLY A 391 -5.26 -17.06 -10.91
C GLY A 391 -5.08 -17.66 -12.32
N GLY A 392 -3.94 -18.28 -12.59
CA GLY A 392 -3.72 -19.00 -13.83
C GLY A 392 -4.64 -20.22 -13.96
N HIS A 393 -4.75 -21.02 -12.89
CA HIS A 393 -5.66 -22.15 -12.84
C HIS A 393 -7.13 -21.72 -12.85
N MET A 394 -7.45 -20.60 -12.20
CA MET A 394 -8.80 -20.02 -12.19
C MET A 394 -9.29 -19.66 -13.59
N ILE A 395 -8.44 -19.06 -14.44
CA ILE A 395 -8.82 -18.73 -15.83
C ILE A 395 -9.18 -19.97 -16.63
N PHE A 396 -8.38 -21.04 -16.56
CA PHE A 396 -8.66 -22.28 -17.27
C PHE A 396 -9.96 -22.93 -16.78
N THR A 397 -10.18 -22.92 -15.48
CA THR A 397 -11.40 -23.46 -14.86
C THR A 397 -12.62 -22.60 -15.21
N PHE A 398 -12.47 -21.27 -15.23
CA PHE A 398 -13.52 -20.36 -15.67
C PHE A 398 -13.87 -20.54 -17.15
N TRP A 399 -12.86 -20.72 -18.02
CA TRP A 399 -13.06 -21.07 -19.42
C TRP A 399 -13.91 -22.32 -19.58
N GLU A 400 -13.60 -23.36 -18.79
CA GLU A 400 -14.39 -24.60 -18.81
C GLU A 400 -15.83 -24.38 -18.34
N MET A 401 -16.03 -23.52 -17.30
CA MET A 401 -17.39 -23.18 -16.84
C MET A 401 -18.25 -22.52 -17.92
N VAL A 402 -17.64 -21.62 -18.71
CA VAL A 402 -18.37 -20.85 -19.74
C VAL A 402 -18.58 -21.66 -21.02
N THR A 403 -17.56 -22.40 -21.45
CA THR A 403 -17.58 -23.10 -22.75
C THR A 403 -18.03 -24.57 -22.68
N GLY A 404 -18.01 -25.16 -21.48
CA GLY A 404 -18.21 -26.61 -21.29
C GLY A 404 -17.05 -27.48 -21.81
N ARG A 405 -15.96 -26.86 -22.28
CA ARG A 405 -14.83 -27.60 -22.89
C ARG A 405 -13.62 -27.58 -21.96
N LYS A 406 -13.12 -28.75 -21.60
CA LYS A 406 -11.90 -28.90 -20.82
C LYS A 406 -10.68 -28.44 -21.65
N VAL A 407 -9.78 -27.70 -21.01
CA VAL A 407 -8.46 -27.40 -21.57
C VAL A 407 -7.62 -28.68 -21.53
N SER A 408 -6.85 -28.95 -22.59
CA SER A 408 -6.04 -30.17 -22.63
C SER A 408 -4.92 -30.13 -21.59
N GLU A 409 -4.58 -31.29 -21.05
CA GLU A 409 -3.51 -31.44 -20.05
C GLU A 409 -2.16 -30.87 -20.52
N LYS A 410 -1.84 -31.07 -21.82
CA LYS A 410 -0.63 -30.51 -22.44
C LYS A 410 -0.59 -28.99 -22.38
N VAL A 411 -1.73 -28.31 -22.62
CA VAL A 411 -1.81 -26.84 -22.55
C VAL A 411 -1.62 -26.37 -21.12
N LEU A 412 -2.23 -27.05 -20.14
CA LEU A 412 -2.04 -26.76 -18.73
C LEU A 412 -0.58 -26.95 -18.30
N GLU A 413 0.05 -28.05 -18.71
CA GLU A 413 1.45 -28.35 -18.39
C GLU A 413 2.40 -27.29 -18.99
N VAL A 414 2.25 -26.96 -20.29
CA VAL A 414 3.07 -25.92 -20.93
C VAL A 414 2.85 -24.55 -20.28
N ALA A 415 1.60 -24.20 -20.01
CA ALA A 415 1.28 -22.94 -19.31
C ALA A 415 1.97 -22.89 -17.94
N GLN A 416 1.94 -23.98 -17.17
CA GLN A 416 2.61 -24.08 -15.86
C GLN A 416 4.12 -23.84 -15.98
N TYR A 417 4.80 -24.48 -16.95
CA TYR A 417 6.23 -24.25 -17.16
C TYR A 417 6.56 -22.80 -17.54
N VAL A 418 5.76 -22.20 -18.42
CA VAL A 418 5.94 -20.80 -18.83
C VAL A 418 5.72 -19.87 -17.64
N GLY A 419 4.66 -20.09 -16.86
CA GLY A 419 4.36 -19.28 -15.67
C GLY A 419 5.45 -19.39 -14.61
N MET A 420 5.93 -20.61 -14.34
CA MET A 420 7.03 -20.83 -13.39
C MET A 420 8.32 -20.14 -13.84
N ALA A 421 8.66 -20.21 -15.13
CA ALA A 421 9.82 -19.50 -15.67
C ALA A 421 9.68 -17.98 -15.54
N LEU A 422 8.46 -17.44 -15.75
CA LEU A 422 8.17 -16.02 -15.59
C LEU A 422 8.28 -15.57 -14.13
N ILE A 423 7.72 -16.35 -13.18
CA ILE A 423 7.82 -16.06 -11.75
C ILE A 423 9.28 -16.10 -11.32
N LEU A 424 10.05 -17.10 -11.74
CA LEU A 424 11.48 -17.20 -11.42
C LEU A 424 12.26 -15.99 -11.96
N ALA A 425 12.00 -15.58 -13.20
CA ALA A 425 12.62 -14.40 -13.80
C ALA A 425 12.28 -13.12 -13.00
N LEU A 426 11.02 -12.96 -12.57
CA LEU A 426 10.58 -11.83 -11.77
C LEU A 426 11.24 -11.82 -10.39
N VAL A 427 11.35 -12.97 -9.72
CA VAL A 427 12.04 -13.11 -8.43
C VAL A 427 13.53 -12.79 -8.57
N LEU A 428 14.19 -13.28 -9.62
CA LEU A 428 15.60 -12.96 -9.89
C LEU A 428 15.79 -11.47 -10.18
N PHE A 429 14.89 -10.87 -10.95
CA PHE A 429 14.91 -9.43 -11.24
C PHE A 429 14.74 -8.60 -9.95
N ALA A 430 13.72 -8.89 -9.14
CA ALA A 430 13.43 -8.15 -7.91
C ALA A 430 14.58 -8.23 -6.90
N ASN A 431 15.10 -9.44 -6.65
CA ASN A 431 16.23 -9.63 -5.73
C ASN A 431 17.54 -9.06 -6.31
N GLY A 432 17.77 -9.14 -7.62
CA GLY A 432 18.88 -8.49 -8.29
C GLY A 432 18.83 -6.97 -8.15
N ASN A 433 17.64 -6.37 -8.24
CA ASN A 433 17.43 -4.95 -8.01
C ASN A 433 17.68 -4.55 -6.54
N ASP A 434 17.29 -5.38 -5.58
CA ASP A 434 17.61 -5.15 -4.16
C ASP A 434 19.13 -5.16 -3.93
N ILE A 435 19.83 -6.15 -4.47
CA ILE A 435 21.29 -6.23 -4.37
C ILE A 435 21.94 -5.01 -5.03
N TYR A 436 21.50 -4.62 -6.23
CA TYR A 436 22.03 -3.45 -6.93
C TYR A 436 21.88 -2.17 -6.09
N LYS A 437 20.74 -1.99 -5.40
CA LYS A 437 20.50 -0.83 -4.51
C LYS A 437 21.41 -0.81 -3.27
N LEU A 438 21.93 -1.96 -2.82
CA LEU A 438 22.85 -2.02 -1.68
C LEU A 438 24.28 -1.55 -2.03
N PHE A 439 24.65 -1.57 -3.32
CA PHE A 439 25.98 -1.16 -3.80
C PHE A 439 25.99 0.25 -4.40
N LYS A 440 24.87 0.95 -4.40
CA LYS A 440 24.71 2.31 -4.89
C LYS A 440 24.40 3.29 -3.75
#